data_2edf612ebccf18da7a2ec67adb6c60e5
#
_entry.id   2edf612ebccf18da7a2ec67adb6c60e5
#
_cell.length_a   1.000
_cell.length_b   1.000
_cell.length_c   1.000
_cell.angle_alpha   90.00
_cell.angle_beta   90.00
_cell.angle_gamma   90.00
#
_symmetry.space_group_name_H-M   'P 1'
#
loop_
_entity.id
_entity.type
_entity.pdbx_description
1 polymer ?
#
loop_
_entity_poly.entity_id
_entity_poly.type
_entity_poly.pdbx_seq_one_letter_code
_entity_poly.pdbx_strand_id
1 'polypeptide(L)'
;LAAGVKFVFEKTSQASDNAIKMVFVENPQHSLWSRFMVKEIKGQLIVGKHSFGIVVSRFNEFITGKLLGGAIDCLQRHGASDEKITVAWVPGTIEITAAAKKMAESGKYSAVICLGAVIRGQTGHYDYVCQQVSRGVGTINYDSGVPAIFGVLTCETLEQAIERAGTKQGNAGASAAMAAIEMADLMSKL
;
A
#
# COMPACT_ATOMS: atom_id res chain seq x y z
N LEU A 1 1.58 -19.64 14.81
CA LEU A 1 0.75 -20.76 15.31
C LEU A 1 -0.70 -20.38 15.07
N ALA A 2 -1.36 -21.07 14.12
CA ALA A 2 -2.75 -20.83 13.74
C ALA A 2 -3.67 -21.10 14.93
N ALA A 3 -4.34 -20.06 15.43
CA ALA A 3 -5.36 -20.16 16.46
C ALA A 3 -6.62 -20.79 15.86
N GLY A 4 -6.98 -21.98 16.27
CA GLY A 4 -8.27 -22.57 15.90
C GLY A 4 -8.36 -24.09 15.81
N VAL A 5 -7.29 -24.81 16.04
CA VAL A 5 -7.34 -26.30 16.05
C VAL A 5 -7.35 -26.80 17.48
N LYS A 6 -8.43 -27.48 17.90
CA LYS A 6 -8.51 -28.16 19.20
C LYS A 6 -8.21 -29.64 18.97
N PHE A 7 -7.18 -30.15 19.65
CA PHE A 7 -6.85 -31.56 19.64
C PHE A 7 -7.66 -32.26 20.73
N VAL A 8 -8.41 -33.30 20.37
CA VAL A 8 -9.12 -34.15 21.31
C VAL A 8 -8.51 -35.56 21.23
N PHE A 9 -8.13 -36.09 22.37
CA PHE A 9 -7.60 -37.45 22.47
C PHE A 9 -8.75 -38.39 22.88
N GLU A 10 -9.16 -39.31 22.00
CA GLU A 10 -10.13 -40.35 22.34
C GLU A 10 -9.46 -41.68 22.57
N LYS A 11 -9.82 -42.34 23.69
CA LYS A 11 -9.44 -43.71 23.99
C LYS A 11 -10.34 -44.66 23.18
N THR A 12 -9.76 -45.52 22.36
CA THR A 12 -10.50 -46.58 21.69
C THR A 12 -10.91 -47.68 22.68
N SER A 13 -12.17 -48.04 22.69
CA SER A 13 -12.74 -49.05 23.63
C SER A 13 -12.64 -50.51 23.13
N GLN A 14 -11.66 -50.84 22.30
CA GLN A 14 -11.44 -52.24 21.90
C GLN A 14 -10.20 -52.81 22.55
N ALA A 15 -10.40 -53.90 23.26
CA ALA A 15 -9.39 -54.61 24.05
C ALA A 15 -8.35 -55.24 23.13
N SER A 16 -7.20 -54.65 22.99
CA SER A 16 -5.85 -55.22 22.80
C SER A 16 -4.75 -54.21 22.53
N ASP A 17 -5.06 -52.97 22.11
CA ASP A 17 -4.02 -51.95 21.86
C ASP A 17 -4.38 -50.61 22.50
N ASN A 18 -3.49 -50.15 23.40
CA ASN A 18 -3.54 -48.79 23.98
C ASN A 18 -3.17 -47.73 22.95
N ALA A 19 -3.82 -47.72 21.81
CA ALA A 19 -3.57 -46.72 20.78
C ALA A 19 -4.46 -45.49 21.01
N ILE A 20 -3.80 -44.38 21.24
CA ILE A 20 -4.44 -43.04 21.28
C ILE A 20 -4.52 -42.53 19.84
N LYS A 21 -5.75 -42.44 19.34
CA LYS A 21 -6.00 -41.86 18.01
C LYS A 21 -6.19 -40.35 18.14
N MET A 22 -5.37 -39.61 17.47
CA MET A 22 -5.51 -38.14 17.35
C MET A 22 -6.63 -37.86 16.34
N VAL A 23 -7.74 -37.31 16.79
CA VAL A 23 -8.84 -36.90 15.94
C VAL A 23 -8.78 -35.37 15.79
N PHE A 24 -8.75 -34.93 14.56
CA PHE A 24 -8.90 -33.52 14.24
C PHE A 24 -10.37 -33.12 14.41
N VAL A 25 -10.66 -32.28 15.40
CA VAL A 25 -11.98 -31.68 15.55
C VAL A 25 -11.88 -30.23 15.06
N GLU A 26 -12.49 -29.98 13.92
CA GLU A 26 -12.70 -28.60 13.46
C GLU A 26 -13.57 -27.85 14.49
N ASN A 27 -13.08 -26.71 14.92
CA ASN A 27 -13.82 -25.88 15.87
C ASN A 27 -15.06 -25.29 15.18
N PRO A 28 -16.30 -25.65 15.59
CA PRO A 28 -17.52 -25.16 14.96
C PRO A 28 -17.70 -23.64 15.03
N GLN A 29 -16.94 -22.94 15.87
CA GLN A 29 -17.01 -21.47 15.98
C GLN A 29 -16.28 -20.73 14.85
N HIS A 30 -15.39 -21.39 14.08
CA HIS A 30 -14.83 -20.81 12.85
C HIS A 30 -15.83 -20.82 11.67
N SER A 31 -16.94 -21.59 11.80
CA SER A 31 -17.94 -21.70 10.73
C SER A 31 -19.00 -20.60 10.74
N LEU A 32 -19.05 -19.71 11.74
CA LEU A 32 -20.04 -18.62 11.77
C LEU A 32 -19.86 -17.61 10.63
N TRP A 33 -18.64 -17.45 10.11
CA TRP A 33 -18.37 -16.60 8.95
C TRP A 33 -18.58 -17.32 7.61
N SER A 34 -18.52 -18.63 7.56
CA SER A 34 -18.80 -19.41 6.34
C SER A 34 -20.31 -19.52 6.02
N ARG A 35 -21.18 -19.08 6.92
CA ARG A 35 -22.63 -19.19 6.78
C ARG A 35 -23.24 -18.07 5.92
N PHE A 36 -22.49 -17.01 5.67
CA PHE A 36 -22.84 -16.00 4.68
C PHE A 36 -21.98 -16.24 3.46
N MET A 37 -22.59 -16.67 2.34
CA MET A 37 -21.92 -16.84 1.04
C MET A 37 -21.60 -15.45 0.46
N VAL A 38 -20.89 -14.63 1.22
CA VAL A 38 -20.42 -13.32 0.76
C VAL A 38 -19.15 -13.55 -0.07
N LYS A 39 -19.19 -13.18 -1.34
CA LYS A 39 -18.00 -13.16 -2.19
C LYS A 39 -17.11 -11.98 -1.77
N GLU A 40 -16.02 -12.28 -1.10
CA GLU A 40 -15.00 -11.28 -0.77
C GLU A 40 -13.92 -11.22 -1.86
N ILE A 41 -13.60 -10.01 -2.31
CA ILE A 41 -12.48 -9.76 -3.23
C ILE A 41 -11.46 -8.92 -2.48
N LYS A 42 -10.22 -9.42 -2.38
CA LYS A 42 -9.13 -8.76 -1.65
C LYS A 42 -7.89 -8.66 -2.53
N GLY A 43 -7.20 -7.52 -2.46
CA GLY A 43 -5.88 -7.34 -3.03
C GLY A 43 -4.84 -8.15 -2.25
N GLN A 44 -3.81 -8.60 -2.94
CA GLN A 44 -2.65 -9.27 -2.35
C GLN A 44 -1.41 -8.37 -2.45
N LEU A 45 -0.47 -8.55 -1.54
CA LEU A 45 0.80 -7.82 -1.53
C LEU A 45 1.85 -8.52 -2.41
N ILE A 46 1.48 -8.76 -3.67
CA ILE A 46 2.34 -9.41 -4.67
C ILE A 46 2.33 -8.57 -5.94
N VAL A 47 3.49 -8.11 -6.37
CA VAL A 47 3.63 -7.30 -7.59
C VAL A 47 3.17 -8.07 -8.84
N GLY A 48 3.56 -9.34 -8.97
CA GLY A 48 3.13 -10.17 -10.11
C GLY A 48 3.42 -9.51 -11.46
N LYS A 49 2.37 -9.30 -12.28
CA LYS A 49 2.46 -8.67 -13.61
C LYS A 49 2.39 -7.14 -13.60
N HIS A 50 2.10 -6.53 -12.43
CA HIS A 50 1.83 -5.09 -12.33
C HIS A 50 3.09 -4.24 -12.48
N SER A 51 2.92 -3.06 -13.07
CA SER A 51 3.95 -2.02 -13.21
C SER A 51 3.48 -0.73 -12.51
N PHE A 52 4.42 0.03 -11.97
CA PHE A 52 4.16 1.17 -11.10
C PHE A 52 4.84 2.43 -11.62
N GLY A 53 4.08 3.52 -11.64
CA GLY A 53 4.60 4.86 -11.82
C GLY A 53 4.83 5.52 -10.47
N ILE A 54 5.94 6.23 -10.30
CA ILE A 54 6.21 7.04 -9.12
C ILE A 54 6.43 8.48 -9.59
N VAL A 55 5.64 9.41 -9.08
CA VAL A 55 5.86 10.85 -9.30
C VAL A 55 6.35 11.46 -7.99
N VAL A 56 7.51 12.09 -8.02
CA VAL A 56 8.16 12.63 -6.82
C VAL A 56 8.58 14.09 -7.03
N SER A 57 8.31 14.93 -6.02
CA SER A 57 8.73 16.36 -6.06
C SER A 57 10.19 16.55 -5.65
N ARG A 58 10.90 17.46 -6.39
CA ARG A 58 12.25 17.89 -5.98
C ARG A 58 12.23 18.80 -4.77
N PHE A 59 11.19 19.62 -4.62
CA PHE A 59 11.08 20.47 -3.45
C PHE A 59 11.07 19.63 -2.17
N ASN A 60 11.88 19.98 -1.20
CA ASN A 60 12.19 19.18 -0.01
C ASN A 60 12.85 17.82 -0.34
N GLU A 61 13.80 17.78 -1.30
CA GLU A 61 14.41 16.54 -1.81
C GLU A 61 15.07 15.69 -0.72
N PHE A 62 15.61 16.31 0.33
CA PHE A 62 16.11 15.56 1.50
C PHE A 62 15.07 14.61 2.10
N ILE A 63 13.80 15.00 2.10
CA ILE A 63 12.67 14.19 2.56
C ILE A 63 12.14 13.31 1.44
N THR A 64 11.84 13.90 0.27
CA THR A 64 11.18 13.17 -0.83
C THR A 64 12.07 12.08 -1.42
N GLY A 65 13.39 12.27 -1.43
CA GLY A 65 14.33 11.23 -1.81
C GLY A 65 14.32 10.01 -0.87
N LYS A 66 14.09 10.24 0.45
CA LYS A 66 13.91 9.14 1.41
C LYS A 66 12.58 8.43 1.22
N LEU A 67 11.51 9.15 0.89
CA LEU A 67 10.23 8.55 0.54
C LEU A 67 10.35 7.68 -0.72
N LEU A 68 11.03 8.19 -1.74
CA LEU A 68 11.30 7.46 -2.98
C LEU A 68 12.07 6.18 -2.73
N GLY A 69 13.17 6.26 -1.96
CA GLY A 69 13.97 5.08 -1.59
C GLY A 69 13.12 4.02 -0.88
N GLY A 70 12.28 4.44 0.07
CA GLY A 70 11.36 3.53 0.77
C GLY A 70 10.31 2.90 -0.15
N ALA A 71 9.78 3.68 -1.11
CA ALA A 71 8.81 3.15 -2.08
C ALA A 71 9.45 2.12 -3.01
N ILE A 72 10.65 2.40 -3.55
CA ILE A 72 11.37 1.47 -4.44
C ILE A 72 11.73 0.19 -3.69
N ASP A 73 12.34 0.29 -2.49
CA ASP A 73 12.70 -0.88 -1.68
C ASP A 73 11.45 -1.74 -1.39
N CYS A 74 10.33 -1.11 -1.06
CA CYS A 74 9.09 -1.83 -0.82
C CYS A 74 8.61 -2.57 -2.07
N LEU A 75 8.55 -1.93 -3.23
CA LEU A 75 8.14 -2.56 -4.50
C LEU A 75 9.05 -3.74 -4.85
N GLN A 76 10.37 -3.58 -4.74
CA GLN A 76 11.36 -4.61 -5.05
C GLN A 76 11.23 -5.82 -4.11
N ARG A 77 11.07 -5.61 -2.81
CA ARG A 77 10.83 -6.67 -1.81
C ARG A 77 9.56 -7.47 -2.07
N HIS A 78 8.57 -6.86 -2.73
CA HIS A 78 7.33 -7.53 -3.12
C HIS A 78 7.36 -8.08 -4.55
N GLY A 79 8.57 -8.13 -5.18
CA GLY A 79 8.82 -8.80 -6.44
C GLY A 79 8.79 -7.90 -7.69
N ALA A 80 8.87 -6.57 -7.54
CA ALA A 80 9.07 -5.70 -8.69
C ALA A 80 10.53 -5.78 -9.19
N SER A 81 10.71 -6.03 -10.49
CA SER A 81 11.97 -5.73 -11.15
C SER A 81 12.07 -4.24 -11.49
N ASP A 82 13.27 -3.72 -11.71
CA ASP A 82 13.50 -2.31 -12.01
C ASP A 82 12.71 -1.82 -13.24
N GLU A 83 12.52 -2.68 -14.23
CA GLU A 83 11.77 -2.40 -15.45
C GLU A 83 10.28 -2.13 -15.20
N LYS A 84 9.74 -2.58 -14.06
CA LYS A 84 8.36 -2.36 -13.64
C LYS A 84 8.16 -1.06 -12.88
N ILE A 85 9.22 -0.33 -12.60
CA ILE A 85 9.19 0.90 -11.82
C ILE A 85 9.67 2.05 -12.69
N THR A 86 8.83 3.06 -12.87
CA THR A 86 9.21 4.29 -13.58
C THR A 86 9.08 5.48 -12.65
N VAL A 87 10.14 6.26 -12.51
CA VAL A 87 10.17 7.46 -11.65
C VAL A 87 10.17 8.73 -12.51
N ALA A 88 9.25 9.63 -12.21
CA ALA A 88 9.16 10.97 -12.79
C ALA A 88 9.39 12.03 -11.71
N TRP A 89 10.42 12.87 -11.89
CA TRP A 89 10.69 13.99 -11.02
C TRP A 89 10.00 15.27 -11.49
N VAL A 90 9.26 15.91 -10.59
CA VAL A 90 8.59 17.18 -10.84
C VAL A 90 9.14 18.30 -9.94
N PRO A 91 9.00 19.59 -10.29
CA PRO A 91 9.55 20.69 -9.51
C PRO A 91 9.00 20.76 -8.08
N GLY A 92 7.70 20.74 -7.93
CA GLY A 92 7.01 20.89 -6.64
C GLY A 92 5.85 19.93 -6.48
N THR A 93 5.19 20.01 -5.32
CA THR A 93 4.10 19.09 -4.96
C THR A 93 2.84 19.31 -5.79
N ILE A 94 2.57 20.55 -6.24
CA ILE A 94 1.41 20.85 -7.10
C ILE A 94 1.54 20.15 -8.46
N GLU A 95 2.73 20.12 -9.04
CA GLU A 95 3.00 19.53 -10.35
C GLU A 95 2.89 17.99 -10.35
N ILE A 96 2.90 17.35 -9.17
CA ILE A 96 2.66 15.92 -9.04
C ILE A 96 1.38 15.50 -9.76
N THR A 97 0.31 16.27 -9.59
CA THR A 97 -1.02 15.90 -10.12
C THR A 97 -1.04 15.84 -11.65
N ALA A 98 -0.37 16.77 -12.33
CA ALA A 98 -0.30 16.78 -13.79
C ALA A 98 0.49 15.57 -14.34
N ALA A 99 1.64 15.26 -13.74
CA ALA A 99 2.46 14.14 -14.14
C ALA A 99 1.78 12.79 -13.80
N ALA A 100 1.18 12.68 -12.61
CA ALA A 100 0.48 11.48 -12.18
C ALA A 100 -0.72 11.18 -13.05
N LYS A 101 -1.53 12.20 -13.43
CA LYS A 101 -2.63 12.03 -14.38
C LYS A 101 -2.12 11.49 -15.72
N LYS A 102 -1.07 12.08 -16.27
CA LYS A 102 -0.48 11.64 -17.54
C LYS A 102 0.02 10.19 -17.47
N MET A 103 0.61 9.78 -16.34
CA MET A 103 1.05 8.39 -16.13
C MET A 103 -0.15 7.45 -16.01
N ALA A 104 -1.17 7.79 -15.22
CA ALA A 104 -2.38 6.97 -15.05
C ALA A 104 -3.10 6.72 -16.37
N GLU A 105 -3.22 7.75 -17.21
CA GLU A 105 -3.90 7.68 -18.52
C GLU A 105 -3.06 6.99 -19.61
N SER A 106 -1.78 6.68 -19.33
CA SER A 106 -0.88 6.09 -20.34
C SER A 106 -1.15 4.63 -20.67
N GLY A 107 -1.91 3.91 -19.84
CA GLY A 107 -2.12 2.47 -19.94
C GLY A 107 -0.91 1.59 -19.58
N LYS A 108 0.20 2.20 -19.11
CA LYS A 108 1.44 1.50 -18.80
C LYS A 108 1.56 1.03 -17.35
N TYR A 109 0.81 1.64 -16.44
CA TYR A 109 0.94 1.42 -15.01
C TYR A 109 -0.36 0.93 -14.39
N SER A 110 -0.24 -0.03 -13.49
CA SER A 110 -1.37 -0.56 -12.72
C SER A 110 -1.72 0.31 -11.52
N ALA A 111 -0.78 1.14 -11.07
CA ALA A 111 -0.98 2.18 -10.06
C ALA A 111 0.08 3.27 -10.21
N VAL A 112 -0.23 4.48 -9.72
CA VAL A 112 0.70 5.62 -9.66
C VAL A 112 0.87 6.07 -8.20
N ILE A 113 2.11 6.20 -7.75
CA ILE A 113 2.47 6.62 -6.39
C ILE A 113 2.90 8.09 -6.44
N CYS A 114 2.25 8.94 -5.67
CA CYS A 114 2.52 10.38 -5.61
C CYS A 114 3.31 10.70 -4.33
N LEU A 115 4.59 11.09 -4.46
CA LEU A 115 5.48 11.37 -3.36
C LEU A 115 5.85 12.85 -3.30
N GLY A 116 5.64 13.47 -2.15
CA GLY A 116 5.96 14.88 -1.92
C GLY A 116 6.08 15.18 -0.42
N ALA A 117 6.54 16.38 -0.11
CA ALA A 117 6.57 16.88 1.26
C ALA A 117 6.21 18.35 1.28
N VAL A 118 5.13 18.69 1.98
CA VAL A 118 4.69 20.05 2.23
C VAL A 118 4.88 20.33 3.72
N ILE A 119 5.72 21.29 4.04
CA ILE A 119 6.04 21.68 5.42
C ILE A 119 5.55 23.10 5.61
N ARG A 120 4.81 23.34 6.70
CA ARG A 120 4.22 24.65 6.97
C ARG A 120 5.30 25.73 7.15
N GLY A 121 5.18 26.77 6.36
CA GLY A 121 5.95 28.01 6.48
C GLY A 121 5.16 29.10 7.21
N GLN A 122 5.62 30.34 7.08
CA GLN A 122 5.03 31.50 7.76
C GLN A 122 3.76 32.03 7.08
N THR A 123 3.37 31.52 5.93
CA THR A 123 2.22 32.01 5.13
C THR A 123 1.18 30.94 4.94
N GLY A 124 -0.03 31.33 4.55
CA GLY A 124 -1.14 30.41 4.22
C GLY A 124 -0.92 29.58 2.95
N HIS A 125 0.21 29.74 2.26
CA HIS A 125 0.54 28.97 1.05
C HIS A 125 0.49 27.44 1.26
N TYR A 126 0.88 26.97 2.44
CA TYR A 126 0.79 25.57 2.85
C TYR A 126 -0.60 24.98 2.62
N ASP A 127 -1.64 25.70 3.08
CA ASP A 127 -3.01 25.18 3.03
C ASP A 127 -3.49 25.04 1.57
N TYR A 128 -3.15 25.99 0.70
CA TYR A 128 -3.47 25.92 -0.73
C TYR A 128 -2.77 24.74 -1.42
N VAL A 129 -1.48 24.52 -1.13
CA VAL A 129 -0.71 23.41 -1.71
C VAL A 129 -1.29 22.09 -1.25
N CYS A 130 -1.55 21.91 0.05
CA CYS A 130 -2.12 20.69 0.61
C CYS A 130 -3.50 20.36 0.01
N GLN A 131 -4.39 21.36 -0.08
CA GLN A 131 -5.72 21.20 -0.67
C GLN A 131 -5.62 20.83 -2.17
N GLN A 132 -4.79 21.53 -2.92
CA GLN A 132 -4.65 21.30 -4.36
C GLN A 132 -4.12 19.90 -4.66
N VAL A 133 -3.07 19.47 -3.99
CA VAL A 133 -2.47 18.16 -4.26
C VAL A 133 -3.38 17.01 -3.81
N SER A 134 -4.01 17.11 -2.64
CA SER A 134 -4.90 16.06 -2.15
C SER A 134 -6.13 15.89 -3.05
N ARG A 135 -6.76 17.01 -3.44
CA ARG A 135 -7.87 16.99 -4.38
C ARG A 135 -7.44 16.43 -5.74
N GLY A 136 -6.29 16.87 -6.27
CA GLY A 136 -5.80 16.45 -7.57
C GLY A 136 -5.53 14.94 -7.63
N VAL A 137 -4.85 14.38 -6.62
CA VAL A 137 -4.62 12.92 -6.55
C VAL A 137 -5.94 12.16 -6.42
N GLY A 138 -6.88 12.64 -5.60
CA GLY A 138 -8.21 12.05 -5.49
C GLY A 138 -8.96 12.04 -6.83
N THR A 139 -8.91 13.15 -7.59
CA THR A 139 -9.56 13.27 -8.89
C THR A 139 -9.00 12.26 -9.91
N ILE A 140 -7.68 11.99 -9.91
CA ILE A 140 -7.08 11.01 -10.82
C ILE A 140 -7.71 9.62 -10.64
N ASN A 141 -8.00 9.19 -9.41
CA ASN A 141 -8.65 7.90 -9.14
C ASN A 141 -10.03 7.80 -9.82
N TYR A 142 -10.81 8.88 -9.79
CA TYR A 142 -12.15 8.89 -10.40
C TYR A 142 -12.08 8.96 -11.93
N ASP A 143 -11.18 9.79 -12.46
CA ASP A 143 -11.12 10.07 -13.91
C ASP A 143 -10.48 8.91 -14.68
N SER A 144 -9.39 8.32 -14.16
CA SER A 144 -8.59 7.33 -14.87
C SER A 144 -8.95 5.88 -14.57
N GLY A 145 -9.58 5.62 -13.42
CA GLY A 145 -9.77 4.27 -12.92
C GLY A 145 -8.46 3.55 -12.51
N VAL A 146 -7.31 4.22 -12.61
CA VAL A 146 -6.01 3.71 -12.14
C VAL A 146 -5.74 4.25 -10.75
N PRO A 147 -5.42 3.40 -9.76
CA PRO A 147 -5.11 3.84 -8.41
C PRO A 147 -3.97 4.86 -8.37
N ALA A 148 -4.27 6.08 -7.92
CA ALA A 148 -3.29 7.11 -7.61
C ALA A 148 -3.15 7.21 -6.09
N ILE A 149 -1.99 6.82 -5.57
CA ILE A 149 -1.76 6.67 -4.14
C ILE A 149 -1.12 7.93 -3.57
N PHE A 150 -1.73 8.48 -2.53
CA PHE A 150 -1.29 9.70 -1.87
C PHE A 150 -0.19 9.39 -0.85
N GLY A 151 1.07 9.57 -1.25
CA GLY A 151 2.27 9.48 -0.41
C GLY A 151 2.90 10.85 -0.13
N VAL A 152 2.08 11.92 -0.10
CA VAL A 152 2.54 13.29 0.16
C VAL A 152 2.46 13.57 1.66
N LEU A 153 3.57 13.94 2.26
CA LEU A 153 3.62 14.42 3.63
C LEU A 153 3.10 15.85 3.72
N THR A 154 2.20 16.09 4.68
CA THR A 154 1.69 17.43 5.03
C THR A 154 1.96 17.63 6.51
N CYS A 155 3.04 18.36 6.84
CA CYS A 155 3.58 18.44 8.19
C CYS A 155 3.66 19.89 8.67
N GLU A 156 3.43 20.12 9.96
CA GLU A 156 3.60 21.42 10.59
C GLU A 156 5.08 21.77 10.75
N THR A 157 5.95 20.78 10.97
CA THR A 157 7.38 20.99 11.20
C THR A 157 8.25 20.05 10.37
N LEU A 158 9.52 20.41 10.20
CA LEU A 158 10.52 19.59 9.53
C LEU A 158 10.74 18.26 10.26
N GLU A 159 10.73 18.27 11.58
CA GLU A 159 10.91 17.08 12.43
C GLU A 159 9.82 16.06 12.14
N GLN A 160 8.57 16.49 12.03
CA GLN A 160 7.45 15.62 11.66
C GLN A 160 7.65 14.97 10.28
N ALA A 161 8.21 15.70 9.32
CA ALA A 161 8.51 15.16 8.00
C ALA A 161 9.64 14.14 8.05
N ILE A 162 10.71 14.41 8.83
CA ILE A 162 11.83 13.48 9.04
C ILE A 162 11.33 12.19 9.71
N GLU A 163 10.47 12.29 10.73
CA GLU A 163 9.91 11.13 11.42
C GLU A 163 9.17 10.17 10.49
N ARG A 164 8.54 10.67 9.43
CA ARG A 164 7.73 9.91 8.47
C ARG A 164 8.49 9.53 7.18
N ALA A 165 9.74 9.96 7.09
CA ALA A 165 10.60 9.67 5.93
C ALA A 165 11.59 8.52 6.19
N GLY A 166 11.34 7.66 7.17
CA GLY A 166 12.14 6.48 7.43
C GLY A 166 12.83 6.46 8.79
N THR A 167 12.27 7.19 9.78
CA THR A 167 12.74 7.12 11.16
C THR A 167 11.62 6.64 12.08
N LYS A 168 11.31 7.34 13.16
CA LYS A 168 10.43 6.90 14.25
C LYS A 168 9.00 6.48 13.81
N GLN A 169 8.47 7.12 12.78
CA GLN A 169 7.11 6.87 12.27
C GLN A 169 7.09 5.98 11.01
N GLY A 170 8.21 5.28 10.70
CA GLY A 170 8.35 4.50 9.48
C GLY A 170 8.58 5.37 8.24
N ASN A 171 8.27 4.83 7.06
CA ASN A 171 8.47 5.52 5.78
C ASN A 171 7.14 5.59 5.01
N ALA A 172 6.59 6.79 4.84
CA ALA A 172 5.32 6.99 4.15
C ALA A 172 5.38 6.59 2.66
N GLY A 173 6.55 6.63 2.03
CA GLY A 173 6.75 6.14 0.67
C GLY A 173 6.60 4.62 0.58
N ALA A 174 7.16 3.88 1.54
CA ALA A 174 6.97 2.43 1.64
C ALA A 174 5.49 2.07 1.88
N SER A 175 4.81 2.80 2.76
CA SER A 175 3.38 2.60 3.01
C SER A 175 2.53 2.87 1.77
N ALA A 176 2.86 3.93 1.01
CA ALA A 176 2.19 4.23 -0.26
C ALA A 176 2.45 3.14 -1.32
N ALA A 177 3.66 2.57 -1.36
CA ALA A 177 3.97 1.46 -2.26
C ALA A 177 3.19 0.19 -1.90
N MET A 178 3.04 -0.16 -0.63
CA MET A 178 2.19 -1.27 -0.20
C MET A 178 0.74 -1.08 -0.64
N ALA A 179 0.18 0.11 -0.41
CA ALA A 179 -1.17 0.42 -0.87
C ALA A 179 -1.30 0.34 -2.40
N ALA A 180 -0.27 0.75 -3.16
CA ALA A 180 -0.25 0.64 -4.60
C ALA A 180 -0.28 -0.82 -5.08
N ILE A 181 0.50 -1.70 -4.44
CA ILE A 181 0.52 -3.14 -4.76
C ILE A 181 -0.86 -3.76 -4.51
N GLU A 182 -1.41 -3.53 -3.33
CA GLU A 182 -2.72 -4.08 -2.94
C GLU A 182 -3.83 -3.59 -3.89
N MET A 183 -3.86 -2.29 -4.17
CA MET A 183 -4.86 -1.71 -5.07
C MET A 183 -4.70 -2.16 -6.51
N ALA A 184 -3.49 -2.30 -7.04
CA ALA A 184 -3.25 -2.80 -8.39
C ALA A 184 -3.78 -4.24 -8.55
N ASP A 185 -3.53 -5.10 -7.58
CA ASP A 185 -4.03 -6.48 -7.58
C ASP A 185 -5.55 -6.53 -7.39
N LEU A 186 -6.11 -5.72 -6.48
CA LEU A 186 -7.56 -5.63 -6.28
C LEU A 186 -8.28 -5.17 -7.56
N MET A 187 -7.84 -4.09 -8.19
CA MET A 187 -8.45 -3.56 -9.42
C MET A 187 -8.40 -4.57 -10.57
N SER A 188 -7.41 -5.45 -10.61
CA SER A 188 -7.33 -6.51 -11.63
C SER A 188 -8.33 -7.64 -11.43
N LYS A 189 -9.00 -7.70 -10.25
CA LYS A 189 -9.99 -8.74 -9.89
C LYS A 189 -11.43 -8.24 -9.94
N LEU A 190 -11.63 -6.92 -9.98
CA LEU A 190 -12.93 -6.26 -10.12
C LEU A 190 -13.34 -6.16 -11.58
#